data_544a3a43eb90d3e3829e350b693ea5be
#
_entry.id   544a3a43eb90d3e3829e350b693ea5be
#
_cell.length_a   1.000
_cell.length_b   1.000
_cell.length_c   1.000
_cell.angle_alpha   90.00
_cell.angle_beta   90.00
_cell.angle_gamma   90.00
#
_symmetry.space_group_name_H-M   'P 1'
#
loop_
_entity.id
_entity.type
_entity.pdbx_description
1 polymer ?
#
loop_
_entity_poly.entity_id
_entity_poly.type
_entity_poly.pdbx_seq_one_letter_code
_entity_poly.pdbx_strand_id
1 'polypeptide(L)'
;MAKSRKTATGVVALFNASDDTIDMVQGLLAASGNDQSLIWCHFADLKKGIVHFGRYMDRHNPEVVIFDLSPPYDENWKYFKTMRDDATMKGRGVVLTTTNKNRLDEVLGEDSRALEVVGRSKDLQQIDAAIKAETRKAEAARRLVGEPANMNR
;
A
#
# COMPACT_ATOMS: atom_id res chain seq x y z
N MET A 1 11.49 -9.35 26.53
CA MET A 1 11.46 -9.26 26.17
C MET A 1 11.39 -9.21 25.28
N ALA A 2 11.54 -9.44 25.11
CA ALA A 2 11.45 -9.38 24.36
C ALA A 2 11.11 -9.29 23.48
N LYS A 3 10.80 -9.11 23.55
CA LYS A 3 10.36 -9.02 22.78
C LYS A 3 10.45 -8.39 21.99
N SER A 4 10.57 -8.03 22.10
CA SER A 4 10.78 -7.43 21.39
C SER A 4 11.30 -7.42 20.50
N ARG A 5 11.77 -7.61 20.57
CA ARG A 5 12.39 -7.67 19.71
C ARG A 5 11.90 -7.98 18.65
N LYS A 6 11.10 -8.18 19.03
CA LYS A 6 10.61 -8.42 17.88
C LYS A 6 10.31 -7.23 17.20
N THR A 7 11.01 -6.86 16.28
CA THR A 7 10.73 -5.72 15.49
C THR A 7 9.59 -6.00 14.56
N ALA A 8 8.97 -4.98 14.04
CA ALA A 8 7.95 -5.13 13.04
C ALA A 8 8.52 -5.91 11.88
N THR A 9 7.79 -6.92 11.45
CA THR A 9 8.27 -7.75 10.37
C THR A 9 7.98 -7.18 9.02
N GLY A 10 7.14 -6.14 8.95
CA GLY A 10 6.85 -5.54 7.68
C GLY A 10 6.32 -4.14 7.82
N VAL A 11 6.34 -3.42 6.71
CA VAL A 11 5.85 -2.05 6.62
C VAL A 11 4.79 -2.00 5.54
N VAL A 12 3.70 -1.32 5.83
CA VAL A 12 2.66 -1.03 4.85
C VAL A 12 2.70 0.47 4.60
N ALA A 13 2.77 0.87 3.33
CA ALA A 13 2.78 2.28 2.96
C ALA A 13 1.42 2.65 2.38
N LEU A 14 0.90 3.80 2.77
CA LEU A 14 -0.42 4.26 2.34
C LEU A 14 -0.24 5.63 1.69
N PHE A 15 -0.62 5.73 0.42
CA PHE A 15 -0.47 6.96 -0.33
C PHE A 15 -1.81 7.62 -0.60
N ASN A 16 -1.89 8.91 -0.33
CA ASN A 16 -3.00 9.78 -0.71
C ASN A 16 -4.30 9.53 0.05
N ALA A 17 -4.23 8.91 1.21
CA ALA A 17 -5.44 8.64 1.99
C ALA A 17 -5.79 9.81 2.89
N SER A 18 -7.07 9.90 3.24
CA SER A 18 -7.53 10.87 4.23
C SER A 18 -7.08 10.44 5.62
N ASP A 19 -7.12 11.37 6.55
CA ASP A 19 -6.77 11.06 7.94
C ASP A 19 -7.66 9.95 8.50
N ASP A 20 -8.94 9.93 8.13
CA ASP A 20 -9.84 8.88 8.59
C ASP A 20 -9.40 7.50 8.09
N THR A 21 -9.00 7.43 6.84
CA THR A 21 -8.52 6.17 6.28
C THR A 21 -7.21 5.74 6.92
N ILE A 22 -6.32 6.71 7.17
CA ILE A 22 -5.05 6.42 7.85
C ILE A 22 -5.33 5.83 9.23
N ASP A 23 -6.21 6.47 10.01
CA ASP A 23 -6.54 5.98 11.34
C ASP A 23 -7.16 4.59 11.30
N MET A 24 -8.02 4.35 10.32
CA MET A 24 -8.68 3.07 10.17
C MET A 24 -7.67 1.96 9.87
N VAL A 25 -6.77 2.20 8.93
CA VAL A 25 -5.78 1.19 8.57
C VAL A 25 -4.78 0.98 9.69
N GLN A 26 -4.41 2.05 10.39
CA GLN A 26 -3.49 1.95 11.52
C GLN A 26 -4.09 1.08 12.63
N GLY A 27 -5.37 1.29 12.94
CA GLY A 27 -6.06 0.46 13.91
C GLY A 27 -6.18 -0.98 13.46
N LEU A 28 -6.42 -1.18 12.17
CA LEU A 28 -6.51 -2.51 11.61
C LEU A 28 -5.21 -3.28 11.76
N LEU A 29 -4.08 -2.65 11.44
CA LEU A 29 -2.80 -3.31 11.54
C LEU A 29 -2.44 -3.60 13.00
N ALA A 30 -2.78 -2.71 13.90
CA ALA A 30 -2.52 -2.93 15.32
C ALA A 30 -3.30 -4.13 15.85
N ALA A 31 -4.49 -4.35 15.32
CA ALA A 31 -5.36 -5.43 15.79
C ALA A 31 -5.11 -6.76 15.08
N SER A 32 -4.42 -6.74 13.94
CA SER A 32 -4.33 -7.93 13.10
C SER A 32 -3.37 -9.00 13.61
N GLY A 33 -2.44 -8.62 14.46
CA GLY A 33 -1.45 -9.56 14.94
C GLY A 33 -0.33 -9.86 13.95
N ASN A 34 -0.31 -9.18 12.81
CA ASN A 34 0.74 -9.42 11.81
C ASN A 34 2.00 -8.62 12.04
N ASP A 35 2.02 -7.81 13.07
CA ASP A 35 3.21 -7.05 13.45
C ASP A 35 3.74 -6.17 12.31
N GLN A 36 2.82 -5.51 11.64
CA GLN A 36 3.15 -4.59 10.56
C GLN A 36 2.95 -3.16 11.02
N SER A 37 3.82 -2.27 10.56
CA SER A 37 3.71 -0.85 10.86
C SER A 37 3.23 -0.09 9.62
N LEU A 38 2.63 1.07 9.84
CA LEU A 38 2.10 1.90 8.76
C LEU A 38 2.89 3.17 8.61
N ILE A 39 3.21 3.51 7.37
CA ILE A 39 3.71 4.84 7.02
C ILE A 39 2.76 5.41 5.97
N TRP A 40 2.76 6.74 5.81
CA TRP A 40 1.87 7.35 4.83
C TRP A 40 2.49 8.59 4.22
N CYS A 41 1.99 8.94 3.03
CA CYS A 41 2.47 10.09 2.29
C CYS A 41 1.35 10.54 1.34
N HIS A 42 1.22 11.84 1.11
CA HIS A 42 0.22 12.36 0.20
C HIS A 42 0.80 12.55 -1.19
N PHE A 43 -0.02 12.36 -2.22
CA PHE A 43 0.41 12.62 -3.58
C PHE A 43 0.90 14.06 -3.74
N ALA A 44 0.28 15.00 -3.04
CA ALA A 44 0.68 16.40 -3.16
C ALA A 44 2.15 16.58 -2.81
N ASP A 45 2.64 15.90 -1.79
CA ASP A 45 4.04 16.02 -1.38
C ASP A 45 4.97 15.41 -2.42
N LEU A 46 4.54 14.33 -3.06
CA LEU A 46 5.32 13.73 -4.13
C LEU A 46 5.33 14.63 -5.36
N LYS A 47 4.19 15.20 -5.71
CA LYS A 47 4.08 16.07 -6.88
C LYS A 47 4.88 17.35 -6.73
N LYS A 48 4.99 17.85 -5.50
CA LYS A 48 5.77 19.06 -5.22
C LYS A 48 7.25 18.79 -5.07
N GLY A 49 7.66 17.52 -5.08
CA GLY A 49 9.06 17.18 -4.89
C GLY A 49 9.53 17.21 -3.46
N ILE A 50 8.63 17.41 -2.50
CA ILE A 50 8.97 17.38 -1.09
C ILE A 50 9.42 15.98 -0.69
N VAL A 51 8.77 14.96 -1.25
CA VAL A 51 9.12 13.57 -1.05
C VAL A 51 9.45 12.97 -2.41
N HIS A 52 10.57 12.27 -2.49
CA HIS A 52 10.96 11.58 -3.72
C HIS A 52 10.53 10.12 -3.60
N PHE A 53 9.67 9.68 -4.52
CA PHE A 53 9.04 8.37 -4.41
C PHE A 53 10.05 7.23 -4.30
N GLY A 54 11.02 7.16 -5.18
CA GLY A 54 12.01 6.08 -5.16
C GLY A 54 12.79 6.02 -3.87
N ARG A 55 13.21 7.18 -3.38
CA ARG A 55 13.95 7.23 -2.11
C ARG A 55 13.09 6.82 -0.93
N TYR A 56 11.81 7.22 -0.97
CA TYR A 56 10.86 6.86 0.07
C TYR A 56 10.71 5.35 0.13
N MET A 57 10.56 4.72 -1.04
CA MET A 57 10.40 3.28 -1.13
C MET A 57 11.65 2.54 -0.68
N ASP A 58 12.81 3.02 -1.08
CA ASP A 58 14.07 2.38 -0.69
C ASP A 58 14.32 2.53 0.81
N ARG A 59 14.02 3.69 1.34
CA ARG A 59 14.27 3.97 2.74
C ARG A 59 13.38 3.17 3.67
N HIS A 60 12.10 3.12 3.37
CA HIS A 60 11.12 2.48 4.24
C HIS A 60 10.86 1.02 3.88
N ASN A 61 11.15 0.66 2.67
CA ASN A 61 11.05 -0.71 2.17
C ASN A 61 9.71 -1.40 2.49
N PRO A 62 8.57 -0.79 2.13
CA PRO A 62 7.28 -1.41 2.44
C PRO A 62 7.06 -2.67 1.60
N GLU A 63 6.46 -3.68 2.21
CA GLU A 63 6.15 -4.88 1.45
C GLU A 63 4.79 -4.79 0.77
N VAL A 64 3.90 -3.95 1.28
CA VAL A 64 2.60 -3.71 0.66
C VAL A 64 2.39 -2.20 0.57
N VAL A 65 1.90 -1.76 -0.58
CA VAL A 65 1.65 -0.35 -0.83
C VAL A 65 0.18 -0.17 -1.18
N ILE A 66 -0.48 0.72 -0.48
CA ILE A 66 -1.89 1.03 -0.70
C ILE A 66 -1.97 2.42 -1.32
N PHE A 67 -2.65 2.53 -2.45
CA PHE A 67 -2.88 3.82 -3.09
C PHE A 67 -4.36 4.15 -3.04
N ASP A 68 -4.70 5.29 -2.44
CA ASP A 68 -6.07 5.75 -2.43
C ASP A 68 -6.30 6.70 -3.60
N LEU A 69 -7.25 6.37 -4.45
CA LEU A 69 -7.52 7.16 -5.65
C LEU A 69 -8.72 8.05 -5.42
N SER A 70 -8.47 9.35 -5.46
CA SER A 70 -9.48 10.39 -5.26
C SER A 70 -9.58 11.25 -6.52
N PRO A 71 -10.63 12.09 -6.63
CA PRO A 71 -10.71 13.01 -7.77
C PRO A 71 -9.54 13.99 -7.79
N PRO A 72 -9.08 14.39 -8.95
CA PRO A 72 -9.52 13.97 -10.28
C PRO A 72 -9.01 12.58 -10.61
N TYR A 73 -9.94 11.69 -10.91
CA TYR A 73 -9.59 10.26 -11.02
C TYR A 73 -8.65 9.97 -12.19
N ASP A 74 -8.85 10.61 -13.31
CA ASP A 74 -8.01 10.36 -14.48
C ASP A 74 -6.56 10.79 -14.24
N GLU A 75 -6.37 11.94 -13.62
CA GLU A 75 -5.02 12.43 -13.31
C GLU A 75 -4.35 11.55 -12.28
N ASN A 76 -5.07 11.22 -11.22
CA ASN A 76 -4.49 10.40 -10.14
C ASN A 76 -4.23 8.97 -10.60
N TRP A 77 -5.05 8.46 -11.52
CA TRP A 77 -4.80 7.15 -12.10
C TRP A 77 -3.50 7.15 -12.92
N LYS A 78 -3.28 8.18 -13.72
CA LYS A 78 -2.03 8.28 -14.47
C LYS A 78 -0.84 8.37 -13.54
N TYR A 79 -0.98 9.13 -12.48
CA TYR A 79 0.09 9.28 -11.51
C TYR A 79 0.37 7.96 -10.80
N PHE A 80 -0.67 7.25 -10.42
CA PHE A 80 -0.54 5.92 -9.83
C PHE A 80 0.21 4.98 -10.78
N LYS A 81 -0.13 4.99 -12.06
CA LYS A 81 0.54 4.11 -13.02
C LYS A 81 2.03 4.41 -13.13
N THR A 82 2.38 5.70 -13.07
CA THR A 82 3.78 6.09 -13.08
C THR A 82 4.51 5.50 -11.88
N MET A 83 3.91 5.58 -10.70
CA MET A 83 4.52 5.00 -9.51
C MET A 83 4.57 3.49 -9.58
N ARG A 84 3.48 2.87 -10.05
CA ARG A 84 3.44 1.42 -10.16
C ARG A 84 4.55 0.87 -11.04
N ASP A 85 4.88 1.62 -12.10
CA ASP A 85 5.90 1.18 -13.05
C ASP A 85 7.31 1.58 -12.65
N ASP A 86 7.47 2.25 -11.53
CA ASP A 86 8.79 2.60 -11.02
C ASP A 86 9.51 1.34 -10.58
N ALA A 87 10.82 1.28 -10.84
CA ALA A 87 11.61 0.10 -10.52
C ALA A 87 11.56 -0.27 -9.04
N THR A 88 11.36 0.72 -8.16
CA THR A 88 11.32 0.46 -6.72
C THR A 88 10.06 -0.27 -6.29
N MET A 89 9.07 -0.39 -7.17
CA MET A 89 7.83 -1.11 -6.83
C MET A 89 7.93 -2.60 -7.03
N LYS A 90 8.95 -3.06 -7.72
CA LYS A 90 9.05 -4.47 -8.06
C LYS A 90 9.07 -5.35 -6.81
N GLY A 91 8.25 -6.38 -6.82
CA GLY A 91 8.21 -7.33 -5.71
C GLY A 91 7.35 -6.92 -4.54
N ARG A 92 6.71 -5.77 -4.60
CA ARG A 92 5.84 -5.31 -3.53
C ARG A 92 4.39 -5.57 -3.88
N GLY A 93 3.57 -5.80 -2.87
CA GLY A 93 2.14 -5.95 -3.07
C GLY A 93 1.48 -4.59 -3.26
N VAL A 94 0.38 -4.56 -3.99
CA VAL A 94 -0.34 -3.33 -4.29
C VAL A 94 -1.81 -3.49 -3.99
N VAL A 95 -2.37 -2.53 -3.26
CA VAL A 95 -3.80 -2.48 -2.97
C VAL A 95 -4.29 -1.09 -3.41
N LEU A 96 -5.42 -1.05 -4.12
CA LEU A 96 -6.05 0.21 -4.50
C LEU A 96 -7.30 0.41 -3.69
N THR A 97 -7.52 1.64 -3.22
CA THR A 97 -8.76 2.00 -2.54
C THR A 97 -9.33 3.27 -3.16
N THR A 98 -10.62 3.49 -2.98
CA THR A 98 -11.28 4.70 -3.41
C THR A 98 -12.56 4.86 -2.60
N THR A 99 -13.11 6.06 -2.55
CA THR A 99 -14.37 6.29 -1.85
C THR A 99 -15.58 6.12 -2.77
N ASN A 100 -15.37 6.08 -4.09
CA ASN A 100 -16.48 5.93 -5.05
C ASN A 100 -16.02 5.08 -6.23
N LYS A 101 -16.13 3.77 -6.08
CA LYS A 101 -15.62 2.86 -7.09
C LYS A 101 -16.36 2.99 -8.41
N ASN A 102 -17.67 3.16 -8.38
CA ASN A 102 -18.43 3.29 -9.61
C ASN A 102 -17.97 4.49 -10.42
N ARG A 103 -17.77 5.61 -9.75
CA ARG A 103 -17.34 6.83 -10.43
C ARG A 103 -15.91 6.68 -10.96
N LEU A 104 -15.03 6.10 -10.17
CA LEU A 104 -13.66 5.85 -10.60
C LEU A 104 -13.64 5.01 -11.86
N ASP A 105 -14.33 3.86 -11.83
CA ASP A 105 -14.33 2.94 -12.97
C ASP A 105 -14.97 3.57 -14.20
N GLU A 106 -16.00 4.39 -14.00
CA GLU A 106 -16.65 5.09 -15.09
C GLU A 106 -15.69 6.06 -15.78
N VAL A 107 -14.97 6.85 -15.00
CA VAL A 107 -14.01 7.80 -15.55
C VAL A 107 -12.88 7.09 -16.27
N LEU A 108 -12.41 5.96 -15.74
CA LEU A 108 -11.32 5.23 -16.36
C LEU A 108 -11.78 4.40 -17.57
N GLY A 109 -13.06 4.07 -17.64
CA GLY A 109 -13.56 3.21 -18.69
C GLY A 109 -13.18 1.75 -18.51
N GLU A 110 -12.81 1.35 -17.30
CA GLU A 110 -12.41 -0.01 -17.01
C GLU A 110 -12.54 -0.27 -15.52
N ASP A 111 -12.47 -1.55 -15.13
CA ASP A 111 -12.49 -1.94 -13.72
C ASP A 111 -11.11 -1.70 -13.11
N SER A 112 -11.03 -0.74 -12.20
CA SER A 112 -9.78 -0.40 -11.53
C SER A 112 -9.34 -1.47 -10.54
N ARG A 113 -10.29 -2.33 -10.10
CA ARG A 113 -10.09 -3.30 -9.05
C ARG A 113 -9.84 -2.66 -7.69
N ALA A 114 -10.20 -1.38 -7.55
CA ALA A 114 -10.08 -0.71 -6.27
C ALA A 114 -11.14 -1.22 -5.30
N LEU A 115 -10.78 -1.24 -4.03
CA LEU A 115 -11.72 -1.52 -2.96
C LEU A 115 -12.42 -0.23 -2.58
N GLU A 116 -13.74 -0.27 -2.46
CA GLU A 116 -14.47 0.91 -2.05
C GLU A 116 -14.46 1.01 -0.53
N VAL A 117 -14.02 2.14 -0.02
CA VAL A 117 -13.88 2.38 1.42
C VAL A 117 -14.69 3.61 1.77
N VAL A 118 -15.85 3.38 2.38
CA VAL A 118 -16.78 4.46 2.73
C VAL A 118 -17.22 4.40 4.19
N GLY A 119 -16.54 3.62 5.01
CA GLY A 119 -16.84 3.56 6.43
C GLY A 119 -17.72 2.41 6.86
N ARG A 120 -17.93 1.41 6.01
CA ARG A 120 -18.72 0.23 6.35
C ARG A 120 -17.84 -0.80 7.06
N SER A 121 -18.46 -1.62 7.93
CA SER A 121 -17.65 -2.65 8.63
C SER A 121 -17.00 -3.63 7.67
N LYS A 122 -17.65 -3.93 6.55
CA LYS A 122 -17.03 -4.85 5.58
C LYS A 122 -15.78 -4.26 4.92
N ASP A 123 -15.64 -2.94 4.94
CA ASP A 123 -14.46 -2.30 4.34
C ASP A 123 -13.20 -2.74 5.06
N LEU A 124 -13.25 -2.81 6.40
CA LEU A 124 -12.10 -3.27 7.17
C LEU A 124 -11.73 -4.70 6.84
N GLN A 125 -12.73 -5.56 6.68
CA GLN A 125 -12.48 -6.96 6.34
C GLN A 125 -11.85 -7.08 4.97
N GLN A 126 -12.31 -6.28 4.02
CA GLN A 126 -11.78 -6.32 2.66
C GLN A 126 -10.33 -5.83 2.63
N ILE A 127 -10.05 -4.75 3.33
CA ILE A 127 -8.69 -4.21 3.39
C ILE A 127 -7.76 -5.19 4.07
N ASP A 128 -8.19 -5.76 5.18
CA ASP A 128 -7.38 -6.74 5.91
C ASP A 128 -7.04 -7.93 5.02
N ALA A 129 -8.04 -8.47 4.33
CA ALA A 129 -7.83 -9.60 3.44
C ALA A 129 -6.88 -9.24 2.30
N ALA A 130 -7.03 -8.04 1.75
CA ALA A 130 -6.18 -7.59 0.65
C ALA A 130 -4.73 -7.42 1.10
N ILE A 131 -4.52 -6.81 2.27
CA ILE A 131 -3.17 -6.64 2.79
C ILE A 131 -2.51 -8.00 3.03
N LYS A 132 -3.25 -8.92 3.63
CA LYS A 132 -2.70 -10.26 3.89
C LYS A 132 -2.36 -11.00 2.61
N ALA A 133 -3.23 -10.89 1.60
CA ALA A 133 -2.99 -11.54 0.32
C ALA A 133 -1.76 -10.97 -0.37
N GLU A 134 -1.62 -9.64 -0.36
CA GLU A 134 -0.49 -9.00 -1.01
C GLU A 134 0.80 -9.22 -0.22
N THR A 135 0.72 -9.31 1.09
CA THR A 135 1.88 -9.65 1.91
C THR A 135 2.41 -11.03 1.53
N ARG A 136 1.51 -12.00 1.36
CA ARG A 136 1.93 -13.35 0.98
C ARG A 136 2.55 -13.37 -0.41
N LYS A 137 2.00 -12.59 -1.35
CA LYS A 137 2.57 -12.50 -2.68
C LYS A 137 3.96 -11.89 -2.65
N ALA A 138 4.14 -10.84 -1.86
CA ALA A 138 5.44 -10.18 -1.76
C ALA A 138 6.48 -11.12 -1.16
N GLU A 139 6.11 -11.87 -0.14
CA GLU A 139 7.01 -12.84 0.45
C GLU A 139 7.39 -13.93 -0.53
N ALA A 140 6.42 -14.42 -1.28
CA ALA A 140 6.68 -15.44 -2.29
C ALA A 140 7.60 -14.91 -3.38
N ALA A 141 7.39 -13.67 -3.80
CA ALA A 141 8.24 -13.06 -4.81
C ALA A 141 9.68 -12.93 -4.34
N ARG A 142 9.87 -12.56 -3.09
CA ARG A 142 11.22 -12.46 -2.54
C ARG A 142 11.91 -13.81 -2.54
N ARG A 143 11.18 -14.87 -2.18
CA ARG A 143 11.76 -16.21 -2.16
C ARG A 143 12.14 -16.68 -3.54
N LEU A 144 11.33 -16.32 -4.54
CA LEU A 144 11.60 -16.75 -5.91
C LEU A 144 12.79 -16.05 -6.55
N VAL A 145 13.05 -14.80 -6.16
CA VAL A 145 14.12 -14.06 -6.82
C VAL A 145 15.44 -14.10 -6.09
N GLY A 146 15.61 -15.08 -5.25
CA GLY A 146 16.93 -15.23 -4.75
C GLY A 146 17.17 -14.73 -3.37
N GLU A 147 16.17 -14.72 -2.58
CA GLU A 147 16.42 -14.53 -1.20
C GLU A 147 17.55 -15.38 -0.70
N PRO A 148 17.73 -16.54 -1.27
CA PRO A 148 18.86 -17.37 -0.86
C PRO A 148 20.18 -16.69 -0.95
N ALA A 149 20.29 -15.73 -1.85
CA ALA A 149 21.55 -15.04 -1.95
C ALA A 149 21.94 -14.40 -0.64
N ASN A 150 20.96 -14.11 0.15
CA ASN A 150 21.25 -13.53 1.44
C ASN A 150 21.88 -14.49 2.36
N MET A 151 21.74 -15.72 2.09
CA MET A 151 22.27 -16.73 2.97
C MET A 151 23.71 -16.99 2.75
N ASN A 152 24.25 -16.39 1.76
CA ASN A 152 25.65 -16.60 1.51
C ASN A 152 26.50 -15.77 2.37
N ARG A 153 25.86 -15.12 3.26
CA ARG A 153 26.68 -14.36 4.02
C ARG A 153 27.08 -14.95 5.16
#